data_a18bafb9bb849a8ef64f1f48626fb747
#
_entry.id   a18bafb9bb849a8ef64f1f48626fb747
#
_cell.length_a   1.000
_cell.length_b   1.000
_cell.length_c   1.000
_cell.angle_alpha   90.00
_cell.angle_beta   90.00
_cell.angle_gamma   90.00
#
_symmetry.space_group_name_H-M   'P 1'
#
loop_
_entity.id
_entity.type
_entity.pdbx_description
1 polymer ?
#
loop_
_entity_poly.entity_id
_entity_poly.type
_entity_poly.pdbx_seq_one_letter_code
_entity_poly.pdbx_strand_id
1 'polypeptide(L)'
;EAAGRLGAQGAATLLMTQLQSDTSFNVRVASLRALQALKVSDMEEIMKIAVADSNAEVRRAALGILPSLTMSDEAKVQSLVAVIRGGAVNDQQAGFEVLGTLTSSEAEKALAAFFDELVVCGAGKVAPAVQLDLVDAMQANGSPALTAKLDAYRTAKSADSLALAFRDALLQGGSVNRGREAFVENPAAQCTRCHTVRNAG
;
A
#
# COMPACT_ATOMS: atom_id res chain seq x y z
N GLU A 1 4.71 -8.99 21.83
CA GLU A 1 4.05 -7.74 22.27
C GLU A 1 4.37 -7.37 23.73
N ALA A 2 4.28 -8.31 24.69
CA ALA A 2 4.57 -8.04 26.12
C ALA A 2 6.00 -7.49 26.32
N ALA A 3 7.01 -8.10 25.70
CA ALA A 3 8.39 -7.63 25.74
C ALA A 3 8.54 -6.21 25.16
N GLY A 4 7.85 -5.90 24.07
CA GLY A 4 7.85 -4.58 23.48
C GLY A 4 7.27 -3.51 24.41
N ARG A 5 6.13 -3.81 25.05
CA ARG A 5 5.49 -2.89 25.99
C ARG A 5 6.33 -2.64 27.26
N LEU A 6 7.10 -3.63 27.69
CA LEU A 6 7.99 -3.52 28.84
C LEU A 6 9.33 -2.86 28.48
N GLY A 7 9.58 -2.51 27.21
CA GLY A 7 10.84 -1.93 26.77
C GLY A 7 12.04 -2.88 26.90
N ALA A 8 11.78 -4.20 26.83
CA ALA A 8 12.81 -5.22 27.06
C ALA A 8 13.74 -5.33 25.82
N GLN A 9 14.73 -4.44 25.72
CA GLN A 9 15.69 -4.40 24.61
C GLN A 9 16.43 -5.73 24.39
N GLY A 10 16.72 -6.47 25.46
CA GLY A 10 17.33 -7.80 25.37
C GLY A 10 16.49 -8.86 24.62
N ALA A 11 15.18 -8.59 24.42
CA ALA A 11 14.30 -9.46 23.65
C ALA A 11 14.45 -9.25 22.13
N ALA A 12 15.13 -8.21 21.66
CA ALA A 12 15.18 -7.85 20.23
C ALA A 12 15.72 -8.99 19.36
N THR A 13 16.81 -9.64 19.77
CA THR A 13 17.41 -10.76 19.03
C THR A 13 16.44 -11.95 18.93
N LEU A 14 15.74 -12.29 20.00
CA LEU A 14 14.75 -13.36 19.99
C LEU A 14 13.57 -13.02 19.08
N LEU A 15 13.05 -11.79 19.17
CA LEU A 15 11.94 -11.32 18.33
C LEU A 15 12.33 -11.32 16.86
N MET A 16 13.57 -10.96 16.52
CA MET A 16 14.08 -11.02 15.16
C MET A 16 14.13 -12.46 14.64
N THR A 17 14.62 -13.39 15.46
CA THR A 17 14.62 -14.82 15.11
C THR A 17 13.19 -15.34 14.89
N GLN A 18 12.25 -14.97 15.74
CA GLN A 18 10.84 -15.37 15.59
C GLN A 18 10.21 -14.75 14.32
N LEU A 19 10.49 -13.49 14.01
CA LEU A 19 10.02 -12.85 12.79
C LEU A 19 10.50 -13.60 11.54
N GLN A 20 11.74 -14.06 11.55
CA GLN A 20 12.36 -14.74 10.40
C GLN A 20 11.91 -16.19 10.22
N SER A 21 11.70 -16.91 11.30
CA SER A 21 11.64 -18.37 11.26
C SER A 21 10.45 -19.02 11.95
N ASP A 22 9.62 -18.29 12.70
CA ASP A 22 8.46 -18.91 13.35
C ASP A 22 7.43 -19.38 12.31
N THR A 23 6.91 -20.57 12.51
CA THR A 23 5.92 -21.18 11.61
C THR A 23 4.56 -20.47 11.66
N SER A 24 4.23 -19.85 12.80
CA SER A 24 2.99 -19.10 12.99
C SER A 24 3.14 -17.67 12.50
N PHE A 25 2.36 -17.29 11.49
CA PHE A 25 2.32 -15.89 11.04
C PHE A 25 1.87 -14.93 12.16
N ASN A 26 1.01 -15.37 13.08
CA ASN A 26 0.60 -14.56 14.23
C ASN A 26 1.78 -14.21 15.14
N VAL A 27 2.70 -15.16 15.35
CA VAL A 27 3.93 -14.91 16.11
C VAL A 27 4.82 -13.93 15.35
N ARG A 28 4.99 -14.10 14.04
CA ARG A 28 5.78 -13.17 13.22
C ARG A 28 5.21 -11.76 13.23
N VAL A 29 3.88 -11.59 13.11
CA VAL A 29 3.23 -10.28 13.24
C VAL A 29 3.43 -9.68 14.64
N ALA A 30 3.28 -10.49 15.70
CA ALA A 30 3.48 -10.03 17.07
C ALA A 30 4.93 -9.60 17.31
N SER A 31 5.90 -10.36 16.77
CA SER A 31 7.32 -10.05 16.85
C SER A 31 7.67 -8.74 16.13
N LEU A 32 7.12 -8.51 14.93
CA LEU A 32 7.29 -7.27 14.19
C LEU A 32 6.77 -6.05 14.99
N ARG A 33 5.58 -6.15 15.56
CA ARG A 33 5.01 -5.09 16.40
C ARG A 33 5.78 -4.84 17.67
N ALA A 34 6.32 -5.90 18.27
CA ALA A 34 7.16 -5.78 19.46
C ALA A 34 8.49 -5.09 19.13
N LEU A 35 9.13 -5.43 18.00
CA LEU A 35 10.34 -4.76 17.51
C LEU A 35 10.10 -3.27 17.23
N GLN A 36 8.96 -2.93 16.61
CA GLN A 36 8.53 -1.53 16.43
C GLN A 36 8.39 -0.81 17.80
N ALA A 37 7.71 -1.44 18.78
CA ALA A 37 7.49 -0.84 20.09
C ALA A 37 8.80 -0.63 20.88
N LEU A 38 9.78 -1.50 20.68
CA LEU A 38 11.13 -1.37 21.22
C LEU A 38 11.96 -0.28 20.53
N LYS A 39 11.53 0.23 19.37
CA LYS A 39 12.27 1.23 18.57
C LYS A 39 13.71 0.79 18.29
N VAL A 40 13.87 -0.46 17.89
CA VAL A 40 15.19 -1.00 17.56
C VAL A 40 15.84 -0.24 16.40
N SER A 41 17.17 -0.12 16.40
CA SER A 41 17.93 0.63 15.40
C SER A 41 17.81 0.06 13.97
N ASP A 42 17.65 -1.26 13.88
CA ASP A 42 17.76 -2.00 12.62
C ASP A 42 16.39 -2.17 11.92
N MET A 43 15.45 -1.21 12.13
CA MET A 43 14.10 -1.28 11.56
C MET A 43 14.09 -1.39 10.04
N GLU A 44 15.08 -0.84 9.36
CA GLU A 44 15.17 -0.94 7.90
C GLU A 44 15.38 -2.39 7.43
N GLU A 45 16.27 -3.13 8.09
CA GLU A 45 16.49 -4.55 7.78
C GLU A 45 15.29 -5.42 8.18
N ILE A 46 14.68 -5.10 9.32
CA ILE A 46 13.44 -5.75 9.78
C ILE A 46 12.32 -5.57 8.75
N MET A 47 12.18 -4.38 8.19
CA MET A 47 11.18 -4.09 7.18
C MET A 47 11.42 -4.86 5.87
N LYS A 48 12.67 -4.96 5.40
CA LYS A 48 13.00 -5.78 4.22
C LYS A 48 12.54 -7.23 4.39
N ILE A 49 12.73 -7.80 5.57
CA ILE A 49 12.28 -9.17 5.89
C ILE A 49 10.74 -9.24 5.92
N ALA A 50 10.10 -8.32 6.62
CA ALA A 50 8.67 -8.36 6.85
C ALA A 50 7.83 -8.11 5.58
N VAL A 51 8.28 -7.22 4.68
CA VAL A 51 7.58 -6.98 3.40
C VAL A 51 7.80 -8.10 2.39
N ALA A 52 8.82 -8.92 2.58
CA ALA A 52 9.11 -10.11 1.76
C ALA A 52 8.56 -11.41 2.37
N ASP A 53 7.85 -11.35 3.50
CA ASP A 53 7.31 -12.55 4.15
C ASP A 53 6.34 -13.30 3.22
N SER A 54 6.36 -14.61 3.28
CA SER A 54 5.47 -15.48 2.50
C SER A 54 3.99 -15.29 2.83
N ASN A 55 3.67 -14.88 4.06
CA ASN A 55 2.29 -14.68 4.52
C ASN A 55 1.83 -13.24 4.32
N ALA A 56 0.68 -13.06 3.68
CA ALA A 56 0.11 -11.75 3.36
C ALA A 56 -0.22 -10.90 4.62
N GLU A 57 -0.57 -11.53 5.76
CA GLU A 57 -0.87 -10.78 6.99
C GLU A 57 0.39 -10.15 7.61
N VAL A 58 1.55 -10.81 7.48
CA VAL A 58 2.83 -10.24 7.92
C VAL A 58 3.22 -9.07 7.03
N ARG A 59 3.09 -9.22 5.70
CA ARG A 59 3.37 -8.13 4.76
C ARG A 59 2.44 -6.94 4.98
N ARG A 60 1.14 -7.19 5.19
CA ARG A 60 0.15 -6.15 5.51
C ARG A 60 0.49 -5.43 6.81
N ALA A 61 0.87 -6.17 7.86
CA ALA A 61 1.29 -5.57 9.13
C ALA A 61 2.53 -4.69 8.94
N ALA A 62 3.49 -5.12 8.12
CA ALA A 62 4.68 -4.34 7.79
C ALA A 62 4.33 -3.04 7.08
N LEU A 63 3.50 -3.09 6.04
CA LEU A 63 3.04 -1.90 5.33
C LEU A 63 2.30 -0.92 6.24
N GLY A 64 1.45 -1.45 7.14
CA GLY A 64 0.68 -0.62 8.07
C GLY A 64 1.52 0.14 9.11
N ILE A 65 2.68 -0.38 9.51
CA ILE A 65 3.56 0.31 10.46
C ILE A 65 4.58 1.24 9.80
N LEU A 66 4.86 1.06 8.51
CA LEU A 66 5.93 1.75 7.77
C LEU A 66 5.90 3.28 7.90
N PRO A 67 4.75 3.96 7.75
CA PRO A 67 4.70 5.42 7.87
C PRO A 67 5.19 5.95 9.23
N SER A 68 4.93 5.19 10.30
CA SER A 68 5.26 5.59 11.68
C SER A 68 6.69 5.30 12.11
N LEU A 69 7.47 4.62 11.27
CA LEU A 69 8.84 4.22 11.61
C LEU A 69 9.81 5.41 11.52
N THR A 70 10.78 5.41 12.42
CA THR A 70 11.91 6.35 12.39
C THR A 70 12.96 5.84 11.39
N MET A 71 12.63 5.93 10.11
CA MET A 71 13.50 5.58 8.98
C MET A 71 13.59 6.78 8.04
N SER A 72 14.63 6.82 7.20
CA SER A 72 14.68 7.82 6.14
C SER A 72 13.52 7.65 5.16
N ASP A 73 13.04 8.75 4.60
CA ASP A 73 11.96 8.71 3.60
C ASP A 73 12.37 7.91 2.38
N GLU A 74 13.65 7.98 1.99
CA GLU A 74 14.21 7.16 0.93
C GLU A 74 14.07 5.66 1.22
N ALA A 75 14.41 5.20 2.43
CA ALA A 75 14.30 3.78 2.80
C ALA A 75 12.83 3.31 2.85
N LYS A 76 11.91 4.17 3.33
CA LYS A 76 10.46 3.89 3.29
C LYS A 76 9.98 3.72 1.86
N VAL A 77 10.30 4.67 0.99
CA VAL A 77 9.89 4.65 -0.42
C VAL A 77 10.50 3.46 -1.16
N GLN A 78 11.77 3.14 -0.94
CA GLN A 78 12.40 1.95 -1.54
C GLN A 78 11.68 0.65 -1.14
N SER A 79 11.30 0.52 0.12
CA SER A 79 10.53 -0.66 0.59
C SER A 79 9.17 -0.76 -0.11
N LEU A 80 8.45 0.36 -0.27
CA LEU A 80 7.17 0.40 -0.97
C LEU A 80 7.31 0.12 -2.46
N VAL A 81 8.32 0.69 -3.11
CA VAL A 81 8.61 0.42 -4.53
C VAL A 81 8.90 -1.06 -4.77
N ALA A 82 9.65 -1.71 -3.87
CA ALA A 82 9.92 -3.15 -3.96
C ALA A 82 8.62 -3.98 -3.88
N VAL A 83 7.70 -3.64 -2.96
CA VAL A 83 6.39 -4.29 -2.84
C VAL A 83 5.53 -4.04 -4.09
N ILE A 84 5.47 -2.81 -4.58
CA ILE A 84 4.68 -2.45 -5.77
C ILE A 84 5.21 -3.18 -7.02
N ARG A 85 6.53 -3.35 -7.15
CA ARG A 85 7.15 -4.02 -8.30
C ARG A 85 7.04 -5.54 -8.28
N GLY A 86 7.10 -6.15 -7.11
CA GLY A 86 7.24 -7.61 -6.96
C GLY A 86 6.10 -8.32 -6.23
N GLY A 87 5.21 -7.59 -5.59
CA GLY A 87 4.15 -8.15 -4.76
C GLY A 87 2.94 -8.67 -5.54
N ALA A 88 2.10 -9.44 -4.87
CA ALA A 88 0.76 -9.77 -5.37
C ALA A 88 -0.10 -8.50 -5.47
N VAL A 89 -1.17 -8.53 -6.29
CA VAL A 89 -2.04 -7.37 -6.54
C VAL A 89 -2.48 -6.66 -5.25
N ASN A 90 -2.93 -7.41 -4.25
CA ASN A 90 -3.36 -6.81 -2.98
C ASN A 90 -2.22 -6.11 -2.23
N ASP A 91 -0.99 -6.62 -2.32
CA ASP A 91 0.18 -6.00 -1.71
C ASP A 91 0.60 -4.74 -2.49
N GLN A 92 0.51 -4.78 -3.82
CA GLN A 92 0.76 -3.62 -4.69
C GLN A 92 -0.24 -2.48 -4.40
N GLN A 93 -1.53 -2.81 -4.27
CA GLN A 93 -2.58 -1.85 -3.89
C GLN A 93 -2.30 -1.21 -2.53
N ALA A 94 -1.98 -2.03 -1.51
CA ALA A 94 -1.60 -1.53 -0.21
C ALA A 94 -0.31 -0.69 -0.25
N GLY A 95 0.65 -1.07 -1.09
CA GLY A 95 1.87 -0.30 -1.33
C GLY A 95 1.59 1.10 -1.89
N PHE A 96 0.72 1.22 -2.89
CA PHE A 96 0.28 2.51 -3.42
C PHE A 96 -0.49 3.34 -2.39
N GLU A 97 -1.41 2.71 -1.65
CA GLU A 97 -2.16 3.39 -0.59
C GLU A 97 -1.21 4.03 0.42
N VAL A 98 -0.22 3.28 0.93
CA VAL A 98 0.76 3.80 1.88
C VAL A 98 1.66 4.85 1.24
N LEU A 99 2.13 4.63 0.00
CA LEU A 99 2.98 5.59 -0.71
C LEU A 99 2.28 6.95 -0.90
N GLY A 100 0.97 6.93 -1.16
CA GLY A 100 0.14 8.13 -1.26
C GLY A 100 0.05 8.93 0.04
N THR A 101 0.23 8.31 1.21
CA THR A 101 0.21 9.02 2.50
C THR A 101 1.54 9.71 2.85
N LEU A 102 2.64 9.35 2.18
CA LEU A 102 3.96 9.93 2.44
C LEU A 102 4.12 11.25 1.67
N THR A 103 4.35 12.34 2.40
CA THR A 103 4.46 13.70 1.81
C THR A 103 5.89 14.11 1.47
N SER A 104 6.82 13.16 1.42
CA SER A 104 8.23 13.43 1.07
C SER A 104 8.45 13.61 -0.44
N SER A 105 9.54 14.29 -0.80
CA SER A 105 9.94 14.46 -2.20
C SER A 105 10.26 13.13 -2.87
N GLU A 106 10.72 12.15 -2.11
CA GLU A 106 11.01 10.79 -2.57
C GLU A 106 9.71 10.06 -2.97
N ALA A 107 8.65 10.20 -2.17
CA ALA A 107 7.33 9.62 -2.48
C ALA A 107 6.71 10.29 -3.72
N GLU A 108 6.80 11.62 -3.83
CA GLU A 108 6.36 12.36 -5.02
C GLU A 108 7.06 11.87 -6.29
N LYS A 109 8.41 11.75 -6.26
CA LYS A 109 9.20 11.25 -7.39
C LYS A 109 8.83 9.82 -7.77
N ALA A 110 8.62 8.94 -6.79
CA ALA A 110 8.25 7.56 -7.03
C ALA A 110 6.86 7.44 -7.69
N LEU A 111 5.86 8.16 -7.18
CA LEU A 111 4.52 8.22 -7.78
C LEU A 111 4.56 8.80 -9.20
N ALA A 112 5.31 9.87 -9.41
CA ALA A 112 5.49 10.46 -10.74
C ALA A 112 6.13 9.47 -11.72
N ALA A 113 7.15 8.71 -11.30
CA ALA A 113 7.81 7.72 -12.12
C ALA A 113 6.86 6.56 -12.53
N PHE A 114 6.07 6.03 -11.59
CA PHE A 114 5.04 5.02 -11.89
C PHE A 114 4.00 5.55 -12.88
N PHE A 115 3.59 6.81 -12.73
CA PHE A 115 2.63 7.42 -13.63
C PHE A 115 3.20 7.63 -15.04
N ASP A 116 4.47 8.05 -15.15
CA ASP A 116 5.15 8.16 -16.44
C ASP A 116 5.25 6.81 -17.15
N GLU A 117 5.52 5.75 -16.40
CA GLU A 117 5.50 4.39 -16.95
C GLU A 117 4.11 3.99 -17.46
N LEU A 118 3.04 4.36 -16.73
CA LEU A 118 1.66 4.12 -17.16
C LEU A 118 1.34 4.87 -18.47
N VAL A 119 1.73 6.14 -18.56
CA VAL A 119 1.39 7.00 -19.70
C VAL A 119 2.21 6.65 -20.95
N VAL A 120 3.52 6.41 -20.79
CA VAL A 120 4.44 6.17 -21.91
C VAL A 120 4.41 4.73 -22.42
N CYS A 121 4.36 3.77 -21.50
CA CYS A 121 4.47 2.34 -21.83
C CYS A 121 3.10 1.66 -21.94
N GLY A 122 2.01 2.36 -21.66
CA GLY A 122 0.68 1.77 -21.56
C GLY A 122 0.58 0.77 -20.41
N ALA A 123 -0.36 -0.17 -20.50
CA ALA A 123 -0.61 -1.17 -19.45
C ALA A 123 0.55 -2.16 -19.17
N GLY A 124 1.68 -2.04 -19.90
CA GLY A 124 2.75 -3.06 -19.83
C GLY A 124 3.59 -3.05 -18.57
N LYS A 125 3.75 -1.90 -17.90
CA LYS A 125 4.62 -1.79 -16.71
C LYS A 125 3.86 -1.59 -15.39
N VAL A 126 2.69 -0.97 -15.46
CA VAL A 126 1.77 -0.87 -14.32
C VAL A 126 0.56 -1.74 -14.63
N ALA A 127 0.41 -2.82 -13.89
CA ALA A 127 -0.66 -3.79 -14.13
C ALA A 127 -2.05 -3.11 -14.08
N PRO A 128 -2.99 -3.43 -14.98
CA PRO A 128 -4.33 -2.82 -14.98
C PRO A 128 -5.02 -2.88 -13.62
N ALA A 129 -4.80 -3.96 -12.87
CA ALA A 129 -5.38 -4.16 -11.55
C ALA A 129 -5.00 -3.12 -10.49
N VAL A 130 -3.92 -2.35 -10.70
CA VAL A 130 -3.41 -1.36 -9.72
C VAL A 130 -3.28 0.06 -10.30
N GLN A 131 -3.72 0.29 -11.53
CA GLN A 131 -3.62 1.62 -12.15
C GLN A 131 -4.47 2.67 -11.45
N LEU A 132 -5.66 2.28 -10.98
CA LEU A 132 -6.54 3.18 -10.22
C LEU A 132 -5.95 3.49 -8.85
N ASP A 133 -5.29 2.51 -8.20
CA ASP A 133 -4.63 2.71 -6.92
C ASP A 133 -3.46 3.69 -7.04
N LEU A 134 -2.72 3.66 -8.15
CA LEU A 134 -1.70 4.68 -8.46
C LEU A 134 -2.32 6.08 -8.58
N VAL A 135 -3.42 6.23 -9.32
CA VAL A 135 -4.11 7.53 -9.48
C VAL A 135 -4.63 8.03 -8.13
N ASP A 136 -5.25 7.15 -7.34
CA ASP A 136 -5.74 7.47 -6.00
C ASP A 136 -4.58 7.87 -5.06
N ALA A 137 -3.44 7.18 -5.13
CA ALA A 137 -2.25 7.51 -4.34
C ALA A 137 -1.68 8.89 -4.71
N MET A 138 -1.64 9.25 -6.01
CA MET A 138 -1.22 10.57 -6.44
C MET A 138 -2.16 11.66 -5.94
N GLN A 139 -3.47 11.41 -5.95
CA GLN A 139 -4.46 12.34 -5.41
C GLN A 139 -4.34 12.50 -3.89
N ALA A 140 -4.14 11.39 -3.18
CA ALA A 140 -3.96 11.39 -1.72
C ALA A 140 -2.68 12.12 -1.29
N ASN A 141 -1.59 11.97 -2.05
CA ASN A 141 -0.34 12.70 -1.81
C ASN A 141 -0.56 14.22 -1.93
N GLY A 142 -1.33 14.65 -2.91
CA GLY A 142 -1.78 16.03 -3.06
C GLY A 142 -0.68 17.04 -3.39
N SER A 143 0.53 16.61 -3.77
CA SER A 143 1.57 17.55 -4.17
C SER A 143 1.14 18.33 -5.42
N PRO A 144 1.50 19.63 -5.54
CA PRO A 144 1.15 20.42 -6.71
C PRO A 144 1.66 19.82 -8.02
N ALA A 145 2.83 19.18 -8.00
CA ALA A 145 3.43 18.57 -9.19
C ALA A 145 2.64 17.33 -9.64
N LEU A 146 2.22 16.47 -8.72
CA LEU A 146 1.39 15.30 -9.04
C LEU A 146 -0.01 15.72 -9.50
N THR A 147 -0.61 16.71 -8.84
CA THR A 147 -1.91 17.26 -9.23
C THR A 147 -1.86 17.82 -10.65
N ALA A 148 -0.89 18.67 -10.97
CA ALA A 148 -0.71 19.23 -12.31
C ALA A 148 -0.51 18.14 -13.38
N LYS A 149 0.24 17.07 -13.05
CA LYS A 149 0.48 15.93 -13.95
C LYS A 149 -0.81 15.14 -14.23
N LEU A 150 -1.65 14.91 -13.21
CA LEU A 150 -2.96 14.26 -13.38
C LEU A 150 -3.91 15.13 -14.19
N ASP A 151 -3.96 16.43 -13.94
CA ASP A 151 -4.86 17.35 -14.65
C ASP A 151 -4.44 17.51 -16.12
N ALA A 152 -3.14 17.60 -16.40
CA ALA A 152 -2.63 17.60 -17.77
C ALA A 152 -3.04 16.32 -18.53
N TYR A 153 -2.93 15.16 -17.88
CA TYR A 153 -3.36 13.88 -18.46
C TYR A 153 -4.86 13.84 -18.74
N ARG A 154 -5.68 14.29 -17.78
CA ARG A 154 -7.13 14.35 -17.92
C ARG A 154 -7.56 15.30 -19.04
N THR A 155 -6.93 16.48 -19.11
CA THR A 155 -7.23 17.50 -20.14
C THR A 155 -6.83 17.06 -21.55
N ALA A 156 -5.75 16.30 -21.67
CA ALA A 156 -5.29 15.77 -22.94
C ALA A 156 -6.22 14.67 -23.50
N LYS A 157 -7.14 14.14 -22.70
CA LYS A 157 -8.07 13.09 -23.07
C LYS A 157 -9.51 13.58 -22.97
N SER A 158 -10.34 13.28 -23.99
CA SER A 158 -11.79 13.45 -23.87
C SER A 158 -12.35 12.49 -22.80
N ALA A 159 -13.54 12.78 -22.26
CA ALA A 159 -14.18 11.93 -21.25
C ALA A 159 -14.31 10.47 -21.73
N ASP A 160 -14.70 10.26 -22.99
CA ASP A 160 -14.81 8.91 -23.57
C ASP A 160 -13.45 8.23 -23.72
N SER A 161 -12.41 8.98 -24.12
CA SER A 161 -11.05 8.46 -24.22
C SER A 161 -10.45 8.14 -22.85
N LEU A 162 -10.83 8.86 -21.78
CA LEU A 162 -10.39 8.60 -20.43
C LEU A 162 -10.98 7.29 -19.90
N ALA A 163 -12.28 7.07 -20.10
CA ALA A 163 -12.95 5.82 -19.76
C ALA A 163 -12.34 4.62 -20.50
N LEU A 164 -12.04 4.79 -21.80
CA LEU A 164 -11.36 3.78 -22.60
C LEU A 164 -9.92 3.51 -22.12
N ALA A 165 -9.18 4.55 -21.77
CA ALA A 165 -7.79 4.40 -21.27
C ALA A 165 -7.72 3.60 -19.96
N PHE A 166 -8.73 3.70 -19.12
CA PHE A 166 -8.83 2.95 -17.87
C PHE A 166 -9.76 1.73 -17.94
N ARG A 167 -10.22 1.36 -19.15
CA ARG A 167 -11.15 0.24 -19.30
C ARG A 167 -10.67 -1.03 -18.62
N ASP A 168 -9.45 -1.44 -18.87
CA ASP A 168 -8.90 -2.66 -18.29
C ASP A 168 -8.67 -2.51 -16.78
N ALA A 169 -8.28 -1.32 -16.32
CA ALA A 169 -8.21 -1.01 -14.90
C ALA A 169 -9.58 -1.10 -14.21
N LEU A 170 -10.64 -0.58 -14.84
CA LEU A 170 -12.01 -0.67 -14.34
C LEU A 170 -12.55 -2.11 -14.30
N LEU A 171 -12.10 -2.95 -15.23
CA LEU A 171 -12.53 -4.35 -15.32
C LEU A 171 -11.72 -5.30 -14.42
N GLN A 172 -10.45 -5.00 -14.20
CA GLN A 172 -9.51 -5.88 -13.48
C GLN A 172 -9.05 -5.31 -12.13
N GLY A 173 -9.16 -3.99 -11.97
CA GLY A 173 -8.80 -3.27 -10.76
C GLY A 173 -9.95 -3.17 -9.77
N GLY A 174 -9.64 -2.55 -8.64
CA GLY A 174 -10.59 -2.30 -7.57
C GLY A 174 -10.16 -2.97 -6.27
N SER A 175 -10.58 -2.39 -5.17
CA SER A 175 -10.34 -2.89 -3.83
C SER A 175 -11.61 -3.50 -3.26
N VAL A 176 -11.55 -4.77 -2.85
CA VAL A 176 -12.68 -5.45 -2.20
C VAL A 176 -13.12 -4.70 -0.95
N ASN A 177 -12.19 -4.14 -0.18
CA ASN A 177 -12.49 -3.39 1.03
C ASN A 177 -13.21 -2.08 0.71
N ARG A 178 -12.70 -1.29 -0.23
CA ARG A 178 -13.35 -0.04 -0.69
C ARG A 178 -14.71 -0.34 -1.36
N GLY A 179 -14.79 -1.41 -2.12
CA GLY A 179 -16.06 -1.85 -2.71
C GLY A 179 -17.09 -2.24 -1.67
N ARG A 180 -16.68 -2.92 -0.58
CA ARG A 180 -17.56 -3.23 0.54
C ARG A 180 -18.01 -1.96 1.28
N GLU A 181 -17.10 -1.05 1.56
CA GLU A 181 -17.40 0.24 2.19
C GLU A 181 -18.40 1.04 1.34
N ALA A 182 -18.13 1.17 0.05
CA ALA A 182 -19.05 1.83 -0.88
C ALA A 182 -20.42 1.14 -0.94
N PHE A 183 -20.47 -0.18 -0.85
CA PHE A 183 -21.72 -0.95 -0.87
C PHE A 183 -22.53 -0.77 0.42
N VAL A 184 -21.87 -0.78 1.58
CA VAL A 184 -22.53 -0.74 2.90
C VAL A 184 -22.79 0.69 3.35
N GLU A 185 -21.84 1.59 3.14
CA GLU A 185 -21.80 2.90 3.80
C GLU A 185 -22.14 4.07 2.89
N ASN A 186 -22.20 3.88 1.56
CA ASN A 186 -22.50 4.98 0.64
C ASN A 186 -23.99 5.38 0.67
N PRO A 187 -24.35 6.56 1.23
CA PRO A 187 -25.74 6.96 1.40
C PRO A 187 -26.43 7.29 0.07
N ALA A 188 -25.67 7.61 -0.97
CA ALA A 188 -26.22 7.92 -2.29
C ALA A 188 -26.51 6.64 -3.09
N ALA A 189 -25.66 5.64 -3.00
CA ALA A 189 -25.83 4.38 -3.74
C ALA A 189 -26.91 3.48 -3.12
N GLN A 190 -27.06 3.47 -1.79
CA GLN A 190 -28.06 2.72 -1.02
C GLN A 190 -28.18 1.23 -1.42
N CYS A 191 -27.07 0.60 -1.79
CA CYS A 191 -27.05 -0.76 -2.34
C CYS A 191 -27.66 -1.79 -1.41
N THR A 192 -27.50 -1.60 -0.09
CA THR A 192 -28.03 -2.50 0.95
C THR A 192 -29.56 -2.49 1.07
N ARG A 193 -30.25 -1.55 0.44
CA ARG A 193 -31.74 -1.54 0.43
C ARG A 193 -32.33 -2.67 -0.41
N CYS A 194 -31.60 -3.14 -1.40
CA CYS A 194 -32.07 -4.17 -2.33
C CYS A 194 -31.14 -5.39 -2.42
N HIS A 195 -29.90 -5.25 -1.96
CA HIS A 195 -28.89 -6.30 -2.08
C HIS A 195 -28.27 -6.66 -0.74
N THR A 196 -28.01 -7.94 -0.52
CA THR A 196 -27.26 -8.45 0.62
C THR A 196 -25.95 -9.07 0.16
N VAL A 197 -24.86 -8.79 0.87
CA VAL A 197 -23.56 -9.42 0.65
C VAL A 197 -23.03 -9.93 1.98
N ARG A 198 -22.91 -11.26 2.13
CA ARG A 198 -22.39 -11.89 3.33
C ARG A 198 -23.04 -11.39 4.63
N ASN A 199 -24.37 -11.34 4.67
CA ASN A 199 -25.19 -10.85 5.79
C ASN A 199 -25.07 -9.32 6.06
N ALA A 200 -24.58 -8.53 5.13
CA ALA A 200 -24.69 -7.08 5.17
C ALA A 200 -25.79 -6.65 4.19
N GLY A 201 -26.89 -6.08 4.73
CA GLY A 201 -28.08 -5.63 4.00
C GLY A 201 -29.32 -5.86 4.80
#